data_7db0cfc667a8f556f4697b1a63f2d08f
#
_entry.id   7db0cfc667a8f556f4697b1a63f2d08f
#
_cell.length_a   1.000
_cell.length_b   1.000
_cell.length_c   1.000
_cell.angle_alpha   90.00
_cell.angle_beta   90.00
_cell.angle_gamma   90.00
#
_symmetry.space_group_name_H-M   'P 1'
#
loop_
_entity.id
_entity.type
_entity.pdbx_description
1 polymer ?
#
loop_
_entity_poly.entity_id
_entity_poly.type
_entity_poly.pdbx_seq_one_letter_code
_entity_poly.pdbx_strand_id
1 'polypeptide(L)'
;MNSFIKMMNVQNALEIGTSNGYSGIWLAKALKQTGGKLTTIEFYEKRQSIAKENFKICGVDDVVRPIQGSACEVLASFDENEKFDFVFIDACKREYVKYFEMIKPHLTPKALIVADNIISHAAKVQDFIDAVDADDEFQYEILEVPGGILVAYRG
;
A
#
# COMPACT_ATOMS: atom_id res chain seq x y z
N MET A 1 -1.07 -4.58 10.50
CA MET A 1 -0.48 -3.43 9.78
C MET A 1 -0.01 -2.31 10.71
N ASN A 2 -0.83 -1.87 11.67
CA ASN A 2 -0.43 -0.80 12.59
C ASN A 2 0.87 -1.08 13.33
N SER A 3 1.08 -2.34 13.74
CA SER A 3 2.31 -2.74 14.42
C SER A 3 3.54 -2.55 13.52
N PHE A 4 3.44 -2.88 12.24
CA PHE A 4 4.54 -2.68 11.29
C PHE A 4 4.91 -1.19 11.15
N ILE A 5 3.90 -0.34 11.03
CA ILE A 5 4.12 1.11 10.91
C ILE A 5 4.87 1.66 12.13
N LYS A 6 4.45 1.25 13.32
CA LYS A 6 5.09 1.69 14.56
C LYS A 6 6.50 1.12 14.73
N MET A 7 6.67 -0.18 14.52
CA MET A 7 7.96 -0.87 14.68
C MET A 7 9.02 -0.34 13.71
N MET A 8 8.64 -0.04 12.49
CA MET A 8 9.54 0.50 11.47
C MET A 8 9.67 2.02 11.51
N ASN A 9 8.88 2.70 12.35
CA ASN A 9 8.79 4.17 12.40
C ASN A 9 8.52 4.76 11.00
N VAL A 10 7.53 4.21 10.32
CA VAL A 10 7.16 4.58 8.94
C VAL A 10 6.87 6.07 8.82
N GLN A 11 7.49 6.73 7.85
CA GLN A 11 7.32 8.15 7.59
C GLN A 11 6.52 8.46 6.34
N ASN A 12 6.53 7.57 5.35
CA ASN A 12 5.83 7.81 4.10
C ASN A 12 5.23 6.50 3.56
N ALA A 13 3.93 6.33 3.80
CA ALA A 13 3.20 5.13 3.39
C ALA A 13 2.42 5.37 2.10
N LEU A 14 2.31 4.33 1.28
CA LEU A 14 1.48 4.29 0.09
C LEU A 14 0.42 3.20 0.24
N GLU A 15 -0.82 3.52 -0.09
CA GLU A 15 -1.91 2.56 -0.21
C GLU A 15 -2.44 2.55 -1.64
N ILE A 16 -2.48 1.38 -2.26
CA ILE A 16 -3.10 1.16 -3.57
C ILE A 16 -4.44 0.45 -3.35
N GLY A 17 -5.53 1.18 -3.55
CA GLY A 17 -6.89 0.72 -3.24
C GLY A 17 -7.45 1.33 -1.97
N THR A 18 -7.85 2.60 -2.03
CA THR A 18 -8.45 3.31 -0.89
C THR A 18 -9.78 2.72 -0.48
N SER A 19 -10.62 2.33 -1.45
CA SER A 19 -12.00 1.94 -1.24
C SER A 19 -12.77 3.00 -0.43
N ASN A 20 -13.48 2.60 0.62
CA ASN A 20 -14.18 3.54 1.51
C ASN A 20 -13.30 4.12 2.63
N GLY A 21 -12.01 3.82 2.64
CA GLY A 21 -11.05 4.40 3.57
C GLY A 21 -10.84 3.63 4.87
N TYR A 22 -11.38 2.41 5.00
CA TYR A 22 -11.27 1.63 6.25
C TYR A 22 -9.81 1.34 6.62
N SER A 23 -9.04 0.71 5.74
CA SER A 23 -7.62 0.44 5.97
C SER A 23 -6.81 1.73 6.10
N GLY A 24 -7.10 2.73 5.25
CA GLY A 24 -6.43 4.02 5.28
C GLY A 24 -6.58 4.76 6.61
N ILE A 25 -7.74 4.67 7.25
CA ILE A 25 -7.97 5.26 8.58
C ILE A 25 -7.04 4.62 9.62
N TRP A 26 -6.92 3.30 9.64
CA TRP A 26 -6.03 2.61 10.57
C TRP A 26 -4.56 2.92 10.29
N LEU A 27 -4.14 2.93 9.03
CA LEU A 27 -2.80 3.34 8.63
C LEU A 27 -2.50 4.78 9.07
N ALA A 28 -3.40 5.70 8.80
CA ALA A 28 -3.24 7.11 9.16
C ALA A 28 -3.17 7.33 10.67
N LYS A 29 -3.98 6.60 11.46
CA LYS A 29 -3.89 6.65 12.93
C LYS A 29 -2.53 6.20 13.44
N ALA A 30 -1.95 5.16 12.87
CA ALA A 30 -0.61 4.70 13.21
C ALA A 30 0.46 5.73 12.78
N LEU A 31 0.31 6.31 11.58
CA LEU A 31 1.22 7.33 11.06
C LEU A 31 1.22 8.62 11.87
N LYS A 32 0.08 9.01 12.44
CA LYS A 32 0.06 10.13 13.39
C LYS A 32 1.02 9.95 14.57
N GLN A 33 1.23 8.72 15.00
CA GLN A 33 2.14 8.40 16.10
C GLN A 33 3.62 8.43 15.70
N THR A 34 3.91 8.21 14.41
CA THR A 34 5.29 8.27 13.89
C THR A 34 5.64 9.61 13.27
N GLY A 35 4.67 10.51 13.12
CA GLY A 35 4.84 11.76 12.38
C GLY A 35 4.83 11.59 10.86
N GLY A 36 4.42 10.43 10.37
CA GLY A 36 4.39 10.10 8.94
C GLY A 36 3.12 10.55 8.22
N LYS A 37 3.07 10.25 6.93
CA LYS A 37 1.95 10.58 6.03
C LYS A 37 1.57 9.39 5.17
N LEU A 38 0.31 9.37 4.72
CA LEU A 38 -0.26 8.36 3.83
C LEU A 38 -0.64 8.99 2.49
N THR A 39 -0.14 8.42 1.39
CA THR A 39 -0.70 8.63 0.06
C THR A 39 -1.57 7.43 -0.27
N THR A 40 -2.81 7.67 -0.69
CA THR A 40 -3.75 6.58 -1.02
C THR A 40 -4.41 6.83 -2.37
N ILE A 41 -4.49 5.78 -3.19
CA ILE A 41 -4.94 5.85 -4.58
C ILE A 41 -6.24 5.06 -4.75
N GLU A 42 -7.27 5.69 -5.35
CA GLU A 42 -8.54 5.05 -5.68
C GLU A 42 -8.98 5.39 -7.09
N PHE A 43 -9.34 4.38 -7.85
CA PHE A 43 -9.83 4.53 -9.21
C PHE A 43 -11.23 5.15 -9.26
N TYR A 44 -12.13 4.69 -8.39
CA TYR A 44 -13.53 5.11 -8.43
C TYR A 44 -13.76 6.39 -7.64
N GLU A 45 -14.16 7.46 -8.32
CA GLU A 45 -14.43 8.78 -7.75
C GLU A 45 -15.43 8.72 -6.57
N LYS A 46 -16.50 7.93 -6.71
CA LYS A 46 -17.51 7.79 -5.66
C LYS A 46 -16.92 7.19 -4.38
N ARG A 47 -16.09 6.16 -4.49
CA ARG A 47 -15.41 5.56 -3.33
C ARG A 47 -14.42 6.54 -2.70
N GLN A 48 -13.69 7.25 -3.53
CA GLN A 48 -12.75 8.28 -3.08
C GLN A 48 -13.46 9.39 -2.29
N SER A 49 -14.62 9.85 -2.74
CA SER A 49 -15.42 10.86 -2.05
C SER A 49 -15.88 10.38 -0.67
N ILE A 50 -16.33 9.12 -0.58
CA ILE A 50 -16.72 8.49 0.69
C ILE A 50 -15.51 8.37 1.62
N ALA A 51 -14.38 7.96 1.10
CA ALA A 51 -13.14 7.83 1.87
C ALA A 51 -12.69 9.18 2.45
N LYS A 52 -12.71 10.23 1.65
CA LYS A 52 -12.37 11.59 2.10
C LYS A 52 -13.23 12.05 3.27
N GLU A 53 -14.54 11.80 3.18
CA GLU A 53 -15.46 12.13 4.26
C GLU A 53 -15.15 11.31 5.53
N ASN A 54 -14.88 10.02 5.38
CA ASN A 54 -14.52 9.14 6.48
C ASN A 54 -13.20 9.56 7.14
N PHE A 55 -12.22 10.02 6.37
CA PHE A 55 -10.96 10.56 6.91
C PHE A 55 -11.18 11.80 7.77
N LYS A 56 -12.07 12.70 7.35
CA LYS A 56 -12.45 13.88 8.13
C LYS A 56 -13.17 13.50 9.42
N ILE A 57 -14.16 12.62 9.33
CA ILE A 57 -14.94 12.14 10.49
C ILE A 57 -14.01 11.49 11.53
N CYS A 58 -13.02 10.73 11.09
CA CYS A 58 -12.05 10.07 11.96
C CYS A 58 -10.87 10.95 12.39
N GLY A 59 -10.81 12.19 11.93
CA GLY A 59 -9.76 13.15 12.30
C GLY A 59 -8.37 12.80 11.80
N VAL A 60 -8.26 12.15 10.63
CA VAL A 60 -6.97 11.74 10.05
C VAL A 60 -6.66 12.39 8.71
N ASP A 61 -7.55 13.23 8.20
CA ASP A 61 -7.40 13.89 6.89
C ASP A 61 -6.15 14.76 6.79
N ASP A 62 -5.64 15.27 7.88
CA ASP A 62 -4.41 16.06 7.95
C ASP A 62 -3.13 15.27 7.58
N VAL A 63 -3.15 13.94 7.67
CA VAL A 63 -2.00 13.07 7.34
C VAL A 63 -2.23 12.23 6.09
N VAL A 64 -3.37 12.38 5.42
CA VAL A 64 -3.73 11.61 4.23
C VAL A 64 -3.75 12.49 2.98
N ARG A 65 -3.05 12.03 1.94
CA ARG A 65 -3.10 12.60 0.58
C ARG A 65 -3.87 11.63 -0.33
N PRO A 66 -5.17 11.82 -0.53
CA PRO A 66 -5.95 10.97 -1.42
C PRO A 66 -5.77 11.41 -2.88
N ILE A 67 -5.52 10.44 -3.76
CA ILE A 67 -5.36 10.67 -5.20
C ILE A 67 -6.39 9.79 -5.93
N GLN A 68 -7.24 10.42 -6.74
CA GLN A 68 -8.19 9.70 -7.59
C GLN A 68 -7.55 9.43 -8.96
N GLY A 69 -7.62 8.19 -9.42
CA GLY A 69 -7.10 7.78 -10.71
C GLY A 69 -6.73 6.31 -10.79
N SER A 70 -6.33 5.87 -11.97
CA SER A 70 -5.73 4.55 -12.16
C SER A 70 -4.42 4.45 -11.39
N ALA A 71 -4.24 3.38 -10.63
CA ALA A 71 -3.02 3.19 -9.84
C ALA A 71 -1.77 3.23 -10.74
N CYS A 72 -1.79 2.55 -11.89
CA CYS A 72 -0.64 2.56 -12.80
C CYS A 72 -0.33 3.97 -13.34
N GLU A 73 -1.34 4.76 -13.68
CA GLU A 73 -1.15 6.13 -14.15
C GLU A 73 -0.60 7.03 -13.05
N VAL A 74 -1.14 6.92 -11.85
CA VAL A 74 -0.68 7.68 -10.69
C VAL A 74 0.76 7.32 -10.34
N LEU A 75 1.09 6.02 -10.28
CA LEU A 75 2.45 5.56 -10.00
C LEU A 75 3.45 6.06 -11.06
N ALA A 76 3.06 6.05 -12.33
CA ALA A 76 3.87 6.58 -13.42
C ALA A 76 4.09 8.10 -13.32
N SER A 77 3.20 8.82 -12.64
CA SER A 77 3.28 10.28 -12.46
C SER A 77 4.19 10.71 -11.31
N PHE A 78 4.58 9.80 -10.42
CA PHE A 78 5.47 10.13 -9.32
C PHE A 78 6.86 10.51 -9.84
N ASP A 79 7.41 11.59 -9.31
CA ASP A 79 8.80 11.94 -9.61
C ASP A 79 9.78 11.07 -8.80
N GLU A 80 11.07 11.15 -9.13
CA GLU A 80 12.11 10.34 -8.50
C GLU A 80 12.30 10.59 -7.00
N ASN A 81 11.80 11.70 -6.48
CA ASN A 81 11.90 12.06 -5.06
C ASN A 81 10.75 11.49 -4.22
N GLU A 82 9.68 11.01 -4.86
CA GLU A 82 8.61 10.29 -4.14
C GLU A 82 9.14 8.93 -3.68
N LYS A 83 9.36 8.78 -2.38
CA LYS A 83 9.88 7.55 -1.77
C LYS A 83 8.98 7.09 -0.63
N PHE A 84 8.75 5.79 -0.57
CA PHE A 84 7.90 5.15 0.43
C PHE A 84 8.67 4.09 1.20
N ASP A 85 8.46 4.03 2.50
CA ASP A 85 9.01 3.00 3.38
C ASP A 85 7.97 1.94 3.77
N PHE A 86 6.71 2.14 3.41
CA PHE A 86 5.63 1.18 3.58
C PHE A 86 4.63 1.26 2.42
N VAL A 87 4.25 0.11 1.88
CA VAL A 87 3.24 0.02 0.81
C VAL A 87 2.21 -1.04 1.17
N PHE A 88 0.92 -0.68 1.09
CA PHE A 88 -0.19 -1.61 1.22
C PHE A 88 -0.92 -1.73 -0.12
N ILE A 89 -1.09 -2.97 -0.60
CA ILE A 89 -1.73 -3.27 -1.88
C ILE A 89 -3.00 -4.07 -1.65
N ASP A 90 -4.14 -3.47 -1.99
CA ASP A 90 -5.46 -4.12 -1.99
C ASP A 90 -6.34 -3.51 -3.08
N ALA A 91 -6.04 -3.83 -4.33
CA ALA A 91 -6.72 -3.27 -5.50
C ALA A 91 -6.98 -4.35 -6.55
N CYS A 92 -6.78 -4.06 -7.84
CA CYS A 92 -6.96 -5.00 -8.93
C CYS A 92 -5.90 -6.11 -8.87
N LYS A 93 -6.31 -7.35 -8.55
CA LYS A 93 -5.41 -8.48 -8.30
C LYS A 93 -4.51 -8.79 -9.50
N ARG A 94 -5.04 -8.67 -10.71
CA ARG A 94 -4.28 -8.93 -11.96
C ARG A 94 -3.19 -7.91 -12.24
N GLU A 95 -3.20 -6.78 -11.53
CA GLU A 95 -2.22 -5.71 -11.70
C GLU A 95 -1.16 -5.68 -10.58
N TYR A 96 -1.21 -6.59 -9.61
CA TYR A 96 -0.26 -6.62 -8.49
C TYR A 96 1.20 -6.67 -8.95
N VAL A 97 1.51 -7.47 -9.96
CA VAL A 97 2.87 -7.52 -10.51
C VAL A 97 3.30 -6.19 -11.12
N LYS A 98 2.39 -5.49 -11.81
CA LYS A 98 2.67 -4.14 -12.35
C LYS A 98 2.91 -3.14 -11.22
N TYR A 99 2.07 -3.16 -10.19
CA TYR A 99 2.25 -2.29 -9.04
C TYR A 99 3.63 -2.52 -8.41
N PHE A 100 4.01 -3.77 -8.20
CA PHE A 100 5.31 -4.13 -7.63
C PHE A 100 6.47 -3.54 -8.46
N GLU A 101 6.47 -3.76 -9.76
CA GLU A 101 7.50 -3.22 -10.65
C GLU A 101 7.55 -1.68 -10.65
N MET A 102 6.38 -1.03 -10.63
CA MET A 102 6.28 0.42 -10.67
C MET A 102 6.65 1.10 -9.35
N ILE A 103 6.42 0.46 -8.21
CA ILE A 103 6.77 1.02 -6.91
C ILE A 103 8.23 0.81 -6.52
N LYS A 104 8.91 -0.19 -7.07
CA LYS A 104 10.32 -0.50 -6.73
C LYS A 104 11.24 0.72 -6.78
N PRO A 105 11.22 1.57 -7.84
CA PRO A 105 12.06 2.77 -7.88
C PRO A 105 11.70 3.81 -6.82
N HIS A 106 10.49 3.70 -6.24
CA HIS A 106 9.96 4.62 -5.25
C HIS A 106 10.05 4.07 -3.82
N LEU A 107 10.79 3.00 -3.59
CA LEU A 107 11.01 2.45 -2.26
C LEU A 107 12.29 3.01 -1.64
N THR A 108 12.22 3.30 -0.34
CA THR A 108 13.42 3.59 0.46
C THR A 108 14.30 2.33 0.58
N PRO A 109 15.58 2.44 0.96
CA PRO A 109 16.45 1.27 1.13
C PRO A 109 15.88 0.22 2.09
N LYS A 110 15.16 0.65 3.12
CA LYS A 110 14.39 -0.22 4.03
C LYS A 110 12.91 0.03 3.81
N ALA A 111 12.21 -0.95 3.27
CA ALA A 111 10.79 -0.81 2.93
C ALA A 111 10.04 -2.12 3.16
N LEU A 112 8.76 -1.99 3.48
CA LEU A 112 7.84 -3.11 3.65
C LEU A 112 6.69 -3.00 2.66
N ILE A 113 6.41 -4.09 1.95
CA ILE A 113 5.23 -4.22 1.10
C ILE A 113 4.30 -5.24 1.74
N VAL A 114 3.04 -4.88 1.91
CA VAL A 114 1.97 -5.75 2.40
C VAL A 114 0.91 -5.85 1.32
N ALA A 115 0.66 -7.05 0.83
CA ALA A 115 -0.36 -7.29 -0.21
C ALA A 115 -1.44 -8.23 0.31
N ASP A 116 -2.71 -7.81 0.20
CA ASP A 116 -3.86 -8.55 0.68
C ASP A 116 -4.44 -9.49 -0.39
N ASN A 117 -5.24 -10.46 0.05
CA ASN A 117 -5.98 -11.43 -0.78
C ASN A 117 -5.08 -12.38 -1.60
N ILE A 118 -3.91 -12.69 -1.11
CA ILE A 118 -2.92 -13.53 -1.80
C ILE A 118 -3.39 -14.98 -1.93
N ILE A 119 -4.04 -15.54 -0.90
CA ILE A 119 -4.54 -16.91 -0.92
C ILE A 119 -5.91 -16.98 -1.60
N SER A 120 -6.83 -16.08 -1.27
CA SER A 120 -8.18 -16.06 -1.82
C SER A 120 -8.22 -15.83 -3.34
N HIS A 121 -7.21 -15.16 -3.90
CA HIS A 121 -7.07 -14.87 -5.32
C HIS A 121 -5.75 -15.39 -5.89
N ALA A 122 -5.27 -16.52 -5.40
CA ALA A 122 -3.94 -17.07 -5.73
C ALA A 122 -3.67 -17.15 -7.24
N ALA A 123 -4.65 -17.61 -8.03
CA ALA A 123 -4.48 -17.72 -9.49
C ALA A 123 -4.25 -16.37 -10.19
N LYS A 124 -4.76 -15.27 -9.61
CA LYS A 124 -4.64 -13.92 -10.19
C LYS A 124 -3.37 -13.19 -9.76
N VAL A 125 -2.72 -13.63 -8.68
CA VAL A 125 -1.56 -12.97 -8.09
C VAL A 125 -0.28 -13.82 -8.14
N GLN A 126 -0.33 -14.98 -8.81
CA GLN A 126 0.83 -15.87 -8.89
C GLN A 126 2.03 -15.20 -9.55
N ASP A 127 1.82 -14.42 -10.61
CA ASP A 127 2.86 -13.66 -11.28
C ASP A 127 3.53 -12.63 -10.36
N PHE A 128 2.75 -12.02 -9.48
CA PHE A 128 3.27 -11.12 -8.45
C PHE A 128 4.13 -11.86 -7.42
N ILE A 129 3.65 -13.00 -6.92
CA ILE A 129 4.41 -13.83 -5.97
C ILE A 129 5.73 -14.27 -6.60
N ASP A 130 5.68 -14.76 -7.84
CA ASP A 130 6.87 -15.19 -8.59
C ASP A 130 7.86 -14.03 -8.79
N ALA A 131 7.37 -12.82 -9.06
CA ALA A 131 8.21 -11.64 -9.22
C ALA A 131 8.91 -11.23 -7.91
N VAL A 132 8.22 -11.33 -6.78
CA VAL A 132 8.81 -11.07 -5.46
C VAL A 132 9.84 -12.13 -5.11
N ASP A 133 9.53 -13.41 -5.37
CA ASP A 133 10.42 -14.54 -5.09
C ASP A 133 11.72 -14.47 -5.91
N ALA A 134 11.63 -14.00 -7.13
CA ALA A 134 12.78 -13.86 -8.03
C ALA A 134 13.65 -12.63 -7.74
N ASP A 135 13.23 -11.75 -6.86
CA ASP A 135 13.92 -10.49 -6.57
C ASP A 135 14.78 -10.60 -5.33
N ASP A 136 16.09 -10.70 -5.51
CA ASP A 136 17.08 -10.88 -4.44
C ASP A 136 17.11 -9.72 -3.41
N GLU A 137 16.49 -8.58 -3.73
CA GLU A 137 16.39 -7.46 -2.79
C GLU A 137 15.32 -7.69 -1.71
N PHE A 138 14.41 -8.66 -1.90
CA PHE A 138 13.29 -8.90 -1.00
C PHE A 138 13.38 -10.25 -0.31
N GLN A 139 12.95 -10.25 0.96
CA GLN A 139 12.56 -11.47 1.69
C GLN A 139 11.06 -11.38 1.93
N TYR A 140 10.33 -12.48 1.79
CA TYR A 140 8.88 -12.45 1.97
C TYR A 140 8.35 -13.66 2.71
N GLU A 141 7.17 -13.49 3.30
CA GLU A 141 6.38 -14.55 3.89
C GLU A 141 4.92 -14.36 3.52
N ILE A 142 4.19 -15.46 3.44
CA ILE A 142 2.73 -15.45 3.26
C ILE A 142 2.10 -15.87 4.58
N LEU A 143 1.33 -14.97 5.17
CA LEU A 143 0.62 -15.20 6.43
C LEU A 143 -0.75 -15.84 6.14
N GLU A 144 -1.02 -16.98 6.78
CA GLU A 144 -2.27 -17.72 6.64
C GLU A 144 -3.38 -17.12 7.53
N VAL A 145 -3.71 -15.85 7.26
CA VAL A 145 -4.87 -15.17 7.82
C VAL A 145 -6.01 -15.18 6.80
N PRO A 146 -7.27 -14.86 7.16
CA PRO A 146 -8.36 -14.80 6.19
C PRO A 146 -8.01 -14.01 4.93
N GLY A 147 -8.08 -14.67 3.76
CA GLY A 147 -7.69 -14.09 2.47
C GLY A 147 -6.20 -14.23 2.12
N GLY A 148 -5.33 -14.39 3.11
CA GLY A 148 -3.87 -14.46 2.95
C GLY A 148 -3.23 -13.09 2.74
N ILE A 149 -2.10 -12.86 3.40
CA ILE A 149 -1.32 -11.63 3.28
C ILE A 149 0.12 -11.98 2.93
N LEU A 150 0.66 -11.38 1.86
CA LEU A 150 2.08 -11.42 1.59
C LEU A 150 2.75 -10.21 2.24
N VAL A 151 3.82 -10.46 2.98
CA VAL A 151 4.66 -9.43 3.59
C VAL A 151 6.05 -9.55 2.99
N ALA A 152 6.49 -8.56 2.23
CA ALA A 152 7.81 -8.53 1.61
C ALA A 152 8.63 -7.38 2.19
N TYR A 153 9.84 -7.68 2.60
CA TYR A 153 10.75 -6.73 3.23
C TYR A 153 12.01 -6.56 2.39
N ARG A 154 12.39 -5.30 2.17
CA ARG A 154 13.66 -4.89 1.57
C ARG A 154 14.48 -4.14 2.60
N GLY A 155 15.72 -4.53 2.80
CA GLY A 155 16.61 -3.92 3.82
C GLY A 155 17.74 -4.87 4.25
#